data_415c25171722b036608f28dde8cb1d24
#
_entry.id   415c25171722b036608f28dde8cb1d24
#
_cell.length_a   1.000
_cell.length_b   1.000
_cell.length_c   1.000
_cell.angle_alpha   90.00
_cell.angle_beta   90.00
_cell.angle_gamma   90.00
#
_symmetry.space_group_name_H-M   'P 1'
#
loop_
_entity.id
_entity.type
_entity.pdbx_description
1 polymer ?
#
loop_
_entity_poly.entity_id
_entity_poly.type
_entity_poly.pdbx_seq_one_letter_code
_entity_poly.pdbx_strand_id
1 'polypeptide(L)'
;MTLRIDAVMAGTVVIALGCVTAIAAAGRGPDGQSGRAGSAASVPTTPPGAPPAQATGFVGDETCAACHDTEAKSIHNTLHGKVANLRTPAGTGRTCETCHGPGQAHAESGDKTLIKRFTAMSPRDVNGTCLTCHAKGEHAQWSGSMHDARNLSCVTCHSVHAPRSERAQLKSATVIDTCVACHKTEVMKTWRAGHMPLREGKMDCASCHNPHGSTGVRMLKAGNSVNDTCVSCHAEKRGPFLWDHAPVREACNTCHDPHGSNNDRLLVAKLPMLCQRCHIGTRHPSTIYDGNQLIARSNRLIGRSCVNCHSQIHGSNSPAGNAFLR
;
A
#
# COMPACT_ATOMS: atom_id res chain seq x y z
N MET A 1 47.65 -20.00 -29.66
CA MET A 1 46.74 -20.76 -30.53
C MET A 1 45.47 -19.95 -30.67
N THR A 2 45.42 -19.19 -31.74
CA THR A 2 44.43 -18.19 -32.11
C THR A 2 43.20 -18.84 -32.68
N LEU A 3 42.00 -18.47 -32.25
CA LEU A 3 40.78 -18.76 -33.02
C LEU A 3 39.82 -17.58 -33.01
N ARG A 4 39.36 -17.32 -34.16
CA ARG A 4 38.70 -16.20 -34.80
C ARG A 4 37.27 -15.95 -34.32
N ILE A 5 36.92 -14.69 -34.37
CA ILE A 5 35.57 -14.11 -34.28
C ILE A 5 34.96 -14.19 -35.69
N ASP A 6 33.75 -14.72 -35.80
CA ASP A 6 32.92 -14.51 -36.97
C ASP A 6 31.62 -13.77 -36.56
N ALA A 7 31.44 -12.67 -37.25
CA ALA A 7 30.25 -11.81 -37.17
C ALA A 7 29.19 -12.27 -38.14
N VAL A 8 27.91 -12.29 -37.70
CA VAL A 8 26.76 -12.50 -38.61
C VAL A 8 25.65 -11.49 -38.30
N MET A 9 25.55 -10.56 -39.19
CA MET A 9 24.41 -10.02 -39.93
C MET A 9 23.16 -9.55 -39.18
N ALA A 10 22.95 -8.26 -39.33
CA ALA A 10 21.74 -7.52 -39.07
C ALA A 10 20.62 -7.89 -40.08
N GLY A 11 19.42 -8.15 -39.54
CA GLY A 11 18.19 -8.28 -40.32
C GLY A 11 17.25 -7.13 -40.04
N THR A 12 17.11 -6.25 -41.00
CA THR A 12 16.18 -5.11 -41.02
C THR A 12 14.77 -5.60 -41.35
N VAL A 13 13.80 -5.40 -40.45
CA VAL A 13 12.39 -5.60 -40.76
C VAL A 13 11.73 -4.27 -41.01
N VAL A 14 11.27 -4.08 -42.26
CA VAL A 14 10.44 -2.96 -42.72
C VAL A 14 8.98 -3.28 -42.42
N ILE A 15 8.32 -2.45 -41.62
CA ILE A 15 6.88 -2.53 -41.41
C ILE A 15 6.21 -1.44 -42.25
N ALA A 16 5.37 -1.89 -43.17
CA ALA A 16 4.57 -1.04 -44.07
C ALA A 16 3.39 -0.42 -43.31
N LEU A 17 3.21 0.92 -43.47
CA LEU A 17 2.04 1.65 -43.06
C LEU A 17 0.88 1.37 -44.02
N GLY A 18 -0.24 0.88 -43.52
CA GLY A 18 -1.51 0.79 -44.21
C GLY A 18 -2.41 1.98 -43.85
N CYS A 19 -2.67 2.84 -44.82
CA CYS A 19 -3.71 3.88 -44.78
C CYS A 19 -5.10 3.25 -44.81
N VAL A 20 -5.98 3.63 -43.89
CA VAL A 20 -7.43 3.39 -44.00
C VAL A 20 -8.14 4.72 -44.10
N THR A 21 -8.79 4.90 -45.24
CA THR A 21 -9.58 6.06 -45.64
C THR A 21 -10.95 6.08 -44.94
N ALA A 22 -11.33 7.23 -44.40
CA ALA A 22 -12.64 7.50 -43.86
C ALA A 22 -13.64 7.81 -44.97
N ILE A 23 -14.82 7.19 -44.90
CA ILE A 23 -15.98 7.51 -45.74
C ILE A 23 -16.92 8.42 -44.93
N ALA A 24 -17.16 9.64 -45.46
CA ALA A 24 -18.16 10.58 -44.96
C ALA A 24 -19.53 10.28 -45.61
N ALA A 25 -20.57 10.22 -44.79
CA ALA A 25 -21.95 10.24 -45.25
C ALA A 25 -22.63 11.52 -44.78
N ALA A 26 -23.10 12.29 -45.75
CA ALA A 26 -23.85 13.52 -45.56
C ALA A 26 -25.34 13.23 -45.40
N GLY A 27 -25.98 13.89 -44.45
CA GLY A 27 -27.46 13.99 -44.36
C GLY A 27 -27.87 15.41 -44.09
N ARG A 28 -28.71 15.96 -45.02
CA ARG A 28 -29.25 17.34 -45.06
C ARG A 28 -30.55 17.46 -44.25
N GLY A 29 -30.68 18.57 -43.57
CA GLY A 29 -31.58 19.62 -43.27
C GLY A 29 -33.03 19.34 -42.85
N PRO A 30 -33.91 20.32 -42.49
CA PRO A 30 -33.77 21.76 -42.69
C PRO A 30 -34.18 22.68 -41.50
N ASP A 31 -33.76 23.92 -41.62
CA ASP A 31 -34.35 25.23 -41.24
C ASP A 31 -35.22 25.44 -39.98
N GLY A 32 -34.80 26.47 -39.21
CA GLY A 32 -35.63 27.16 -38.23
C GLY A 32 -34.89 28.31 -37.56
N GLN A 33 -35.11 29.52 -38.11
CA GLN A 33 -34.63 30.83 -37.64
C GLN A 33 -35.12 31.15 -36.22
N SER A 34 -34.31 31.79 -35.41
CA SER A 34 -34.66 33.08 -34.77
C SER A 34 -33.52 33.61 -33.93
N GLY A 35 -33.12 34.83 -34.19
CA GLY A 35 -32.00 35.52 -33.54
C GLY A 35 -32.28 35.97 -32.11
N ARG A 36 -31.19 36.06 -31.36
CA ARG A 36 -31.05 37.04 -30.27
C ARG A 36 -29.57 37.41 -30.13
N ALA A 37 -29.30 38.68 -30.41
CA ALA A 37 -28.04 39.32 -30.09
C ALA A 37 -27.83 39.28 -28.56
N GLY A 38 -26.86 38.53 -28.11
CA GLY A 38 -26.38 38.53 -26.72
C GLY A 38 -25.05 39.28 -26.66
N SER A 39 -25.06 40.38 -25.97
CA SER A 39 -23.95 41.27 -25.64
C SER A 39 -22.73 40.49 -25.19
N ALA A 40 -21.60 40.68 -25.85
CA ALA A 40 -20.31 40.20 -25.41
C ALA A 40 -19.90 40.93 -24.13
N ALA A 41 -19.94 40.23 -23.00
CA ALA A 41 -19.35 40.70 -21.75
C ALA A 41 -17.83 40.71 -21.93
N SER A 42 -17.25 41.90 -21.90
CA SER A 42 -15.81 42.11 -21.85
C SER A 42 -15.21 41.47 -20.62
N VAL A 43 -14.34 40.49 -20.82
CA VAL A 43 -13.48 39.91 -19.77
C VAL A 43 -12.50 41.01 -19.35
N PRO A 44 -12.42 41.39 -18.08
CA PRO A 44 -11.42 42.34 -17.61
C PRO A 44 -10.03 41.69 -17.72
N THR A 45 -9.19 42.19 -18.60
CA THR A 45 -7.76 41.86 -18.65
C THR A 45 -7.08 42.58 -17.50
N THR A 46 -6.73 41.83 -16.46
CA THR A 46 -5.85 42.30 -15.37
C THR A 46 -4.43 42.52 -15.93
N PRO A 47 -3.79 43.65 -15.71
CA PRO A 47 -2.41 43.87 -16.13
C PRO A 47 -1.45 42.89 -15.46
N PRO A 48 -0.42 42.38 -16.13
CA PRO A 48 0.60 41.56 -15.56
C PRO A 48 1.50 42.42 -14.64
N GLY A 49 1.44 42.21 -13.32
CA GLY A 49 2.39 42.88 -12.41
C GLY A 49 1.89 43.32 -11.04
N ALA A 50 0.65 43.07 -10.68
CA ALA A 50 0.25 43.29 -9.29
C ALA A 50 0.60 42.04 -8.44
N PRO A 51 1.33 42.16 -7.30
CA PRO A 51 1.48 41.05 -6.38
C PRO A 51 0.08 40.58 -5.96
N PRO A 52 -0.15 39.25 -5.78
CA PRO A 52 -1.46 38.77 -5.37
C PRO A 52 -1.85 39.50 -4.08
N ALA A 53 -3.06 40.07 -4.07
CA ALA A 53 -3.63 40.71 -2.90
C ALA A 53 -3.46 39.75 -1.72
N GLN A 54 -2.78 40.19 -0.67
CA GLN A 54 -2.56 39.38 0.54
C GLN A 54 -3.93 38.97 1.05
N ALA A 55 -4.24 37.68 1.05
CA ALA A 55 -5.48 37.19 1.62
C ALA A 55 -5.53 37.67 3.06
N THR A 56 -6.50 38.48 3.39
CA THR A 56 -6.68 39.07 4.74
C THR A 56 -6.72 37.96 5.78
N GLY A 57 -5.89 38.09 6.84
CA GLY A 57 -5.85 37.15 7.94
C GLY A 57 -4.58 36.27 8.02
N PHE A 58 -3.69 36.30 7.05
CA PHE A 58 -2.40 35.61 7.10
C PHE A 58 -1.28 36.55 7.52
N VAL A 59 -0.39 36.12 8.43
CA VAL A 59 0.67 36.92 9.01
C VAL A 59 2.09 36.44 8.73
N GLY A 60 2.24 35.20 8.24
CA GLY A 60 3.53 34.59 7.88
C GLY A 60 4.27 33.94 9.04
N ASP A 61 5.26 33.12 8.67
CA ASP A 61 5.99 32.26 9.60
C ASP A 61 6.81 33.04 10.64
N GLU A 62 7.33 34.21 10.28
CA GLU A 62 8.12 35.07 11.21
C GLU A 62 7.28 35.55 12.40
N THR A 63 6.02 35.92 12.15
CA THR A 63 5.09 36.33 13.21
C THR A 63 4.81 35.17 14.16
N CYS A 64 4.63 33.96 13.61
CA CYS A 64 4.41 32.76 14.42
C CYS A 64 5.64 32.41 15.26
N ALA A 65 6.83 32.46 14.65
CA ALA A 65 8.09 32.13 15.29
C ALA A 65 8.46 33.03 16.47
N ALA A 66 7.96 34.27 16.52
CA ALA A 66 8.18 35.18 17.62
C ALA A 66 7.71 34.62 18.97
N CYS A 67 6.63 33.79 18.96
CA CYS A 67 6.10 33.16 20.17
C CYS A 67 6.30 31.63 20.16
N HIS A 68 6.36 31.01 18.98
CA HIS A 68 6.46 29.55 18.76
C HIS A 68 7.81 29.13 18.17
N ASP A 69 8.92 29.63 18.75
CA ASP A 69 10.29 29.42 18.30
C ASP A 69 10.68 27.92 18.23
N THR A 70 10.25 27.15 19.22
CA THR A 70 10.53 25.70 19.27
C THR A 70 9.88 24.96 18.12
N GLU A 71 8.61 25.22 17.85
CA GLU A 71 7.84 24.59 16.77
C GLU A 71 8.37 25.04 15.40
N ALA A 72 8.70 26.32 15.26
CA ALA A 72 9.29 26.85 14.03
C ALA A 72 10.64 26.19 13.72
N LYS A 73 11.53 26.06 14.68
CA LYS A 73 12.83 25.37 14.53
C LYS A 73 12.64 23.89 14.23
N SER A 74 11.68 23.25 14.88
CA SER A 74 11.44 21.82 14.69
C SER A 74 10.94 21.50 13.28
N ILE A 75 9.99 22.27 12.74
CA ILE A 75 9.43 22.03 11.41
C ILE A 75 10.46 22.25 10.29
N HIS A 76 11.36 23.22 10.43
CA HIS A 76 12.42 23.50 9.44
C HIS A 76 13.30 22.27 9.16
N ASN A 77 13.50 21.42 10.13
CA ASN A 77 14.30 20.20 10.00
C ASN A 77 13.54 19.03 9.38
N THR A 78 12.22 19.14 9.21
CA THR A 78 11.36 18.09 8.68
C THR A 78 11.24 18.17 7.15
N LEU A 79 10.64 17.13 6.56
CA LEU A 79 10.30 17.13 5.14
C LEU A 79 9.34 18.28 4.79
N HIS A 80 8.38 18.59 5.65
CA HIS A 80 7.43 19.68 5.42
C HIS A 80 8.13 21.04 5.39
N GLY A 81 9.07 21.30 6.29
CA GLY A 81 9.85 22.53 6.28
C GLY A 81 10.80 22.65 5.07
N LYS A 82 11.37 21.53 4.62
CA LYS A 82 12.29 21.50 3.45
C LYS A 82 11.54 21.61 2.11
N VAL A 83 10.32 21.08 2.02
CA VAL A 83 9.48 21.11 0.80
C VAL A 83 8.56 22.33 0.76
N ALA A 84 8.49 23.10 1.85
CA ALA A 84 7.76 24.38 1.93
C ALA A 84 8.35 25.47 1.01
N ASN A 85 8.92 25.08 -0.13
CA ASN A 85 9.44 26.01 -1.12
C ASN A 85 8.58 26.03 -2.39
N LEU A 86 8.50 27.18 -2.99
CA LEU A 86 8.10 27.62 -4.34
C LEU A 86 6.94 26.90 -5.08
N ARG A 87 6.57 25.66 -4.74
CA ARG A 87 5.53 24.89 -5.44
C ARG A 87 4.32 24.49 -4.58
N THR A 88 4.38 24.77 -3.29
CA THR A 88 3.28 24.50 -2.36
C THR A 88 2.71 25.81 -1.84
N PRO A 89 1.45 25.84 -1.36
CA PRO A 89 0.90 27.00 -0.67
C PRO A 89 1.78 27.49 0.48
N ALA A 90 2.56 26.61 1.09
CA ALA A 90 3.55 26.90 2.12
C ALA A 90 4.79 27.66 1.59
N GLY A 91 5.05 27.62 0.29
CA GLY A 91 6.23 28.25 -0.36
C GLY A 91 6.24 29.79 -0.35
N THR A 92 5.28 30.41 0.28
CA THR A 92 5.13 31.86 0.40
C THR A 92 5.44 32.39 1.82
N GLY A 93 6.22 31.65 2.63
CA GLY A 93 6.47 32.01 4.03
C GLY A 93 5.26 31.81 4.96
N ARG A 94 4.37 30.86 4.59
CA ARG A 94 3.14 30.53 5.32
C ARG A 94 3.09 29.06 5.68
N THR A 95 4.21 28.47 6.04
CA THR A 95 4.33 27.05 6.38
C THR A 95 3.40 26.68 7.53
N CYS A 96 3.40 27.49 8.59
CA CYS A 96 2.54 27.28 9.77
C CYS A 96 1.06 27.38 9.39
N GLU A 97 0.70 28.44 8.69
CA GLU A 97 -0.69 28.75 8.34
C GLU A 97 -1.28 27.81 7.28
N THR A 98 -0.45 27.12 6.52
CA THR A 98 -0.90 26.07 5.58
C THR A 98 -1.67 24.97 6.31
N CYS A 99 -1.28 24.65 7.53
CA CYS A 99 -1.93 23.63 8.35
C CYS A 99 -2.85 24.24 9.40
N HIS A 100 -2.39 25.31 10.06
CA HIS A 100 -3.11 25.92 11.18
C HIS A 100 -4.15 26.96 10.75
N GLY A 101 -4.17 27.38 9.49
CA GLY A 101 -5.05 28.41 8.97
C GLY A 101 -4.56 29.82 9.26
N PRO A 102 -5.35 30.85 8.85
CA PRO A 102 -4.98 32.26 9.04
C PRO A 102 -4.72 32.58 10.52
N GLY A 103 -3.57 33.16 10.81
CA GLY A 103 -3.09 33.38 12.17
C GLY A 103 -3.32 34.77 12.75
N GLN A 104 -3.81 35.74 11.96
CA GLN A 104 -3.88 37.14 12.37
C GLN A 104 -4.67 37.37 13.69
N ALA A 105 -5.89 36.86 13.76
CA ALA A 105 -6.74 37.03 14.93
C ALA A 105 -6.13 36.39 16.19
N HIS A 106 -5.44 35.23 16.02
CA HIS A 106 -4.71 34.60 17.10
C HIS A 106 -3.50 35.43 17.54
N ALA A 107 -2.70 35.91 16.59
CA ALA A 107 -1.50 36.70 16.88
C ALA A 107 -1.81 38.01 17.59
N GLU A 108 -2.91 38.66 17.24
CA GLU A 108 -3.35 39.91 17.83
C GLU A 108 -3.96 39.75 19.24
N SER A 109 -4.69 38.64 19.47
CA SER A 109 -5.45 38.44 20.72
C SER A 109 -4.80 37.46 21.70
N GLY A 110 -3.93 36.58 21.22
CA GLY A 110 -3.42 35.40 21.96
C GLY A 110 -4.47 34.29 22.18
N ASP A 111 -5.67 34.44 21.63
CA ASP A 111 -6.74 33.46 21.82
C ASP A 111 -6.49 32.22 20.95
N LYS A 112 -6.17 31.11 21.61
CA LYS A 112 -5.91 29.82 21.01
C LYS A 112 -7.12 29.19 20.31
N THR A 113 -8.34 29.71 20.51
CA THR A 113 -9.54 29.20 19.82
C THR A 113 -9.66 29.74 18.39
N LEU A 114 -8.93 30.80 18.07
CA LEU A 114 -8.92 31.49 16.78
C LEU A 114 -7.92 30.89 15.79
N ILE A 115 -7.25 29.79 16.16
CA ILE A 115 -6.31 29.06 15.31
C ILE A 115 -6.62 27.56 15.34
N LYS A 116 -6.39 26.82 14.23
CA LYS A 116 -6.62 25.37 14.22
C LYS A 116 -5.62 24.66 15.12
N ARG A 117 -6.13 23.94 16.11
CA ARG A 117 -5.34 23.09 17.01
C ARG A 117 -5.74 21.64 16.79
N PHE A 118 -4.85 20.83 16.25
CA PHE A 118 -5.13 19.42 15.91
C PHE A 118 -5.54 18.57 17.11
N THR A 119 -5.14 18.95 18.32
CA THR A 119 -5.57 18.31 19.57
C THR A 119 -7.03 18.59 19.93
N ALA A 120 -7.63 19.64 19.38
CA ALA A 120 -9.02 20.05 19.62
C ALA A 120 -9.95 19.77 18.44
N MET A 121 -9.41 19.26 17.33
CA MET A 121 -10.18 18.96 16.12
C MET A 121 -10.64 17.50 16.11
N SER A 122 -11.74 17.25 15.40
CA SER A 122 -12.14 15.87 15.12
C SER A 122 -11.12 15.16 14.22
N PRO A 123 -10.97 13.83 14.30
CA PRO A 123 -10.08 13.09 13.40
C PRO A 123 -10.35 13.39 11.93
N ARG A 124 -11.61 13.54 11.55
CA ARG A 124 -12.03 13.86 10.18
C ARG A 124 -11.51 15.22 9.72
N ASP A 125 -11.57 16.24 10.58
CA ASP A 125 -11.11 17.59 10.23
C ASP A 125 -9.59 17.66 10.16
N VAL A 126 -8.90 16.93 11.05
CA VAL A 126 -7.44 16.71 10.98
C VAL A 126 -7.07 16.08 9.65
N ASN A 127 -7.73 14.98 9.30
CA ASN A 127 -7.49 14.27 8.03
C ASN A 127 -7.77 15.17 6.83
N GLY A 128 -8.87 15.92 6.85
CA GLY A 128 -9.21 16.89 5.82
C GLY A 128 -8.09 17.90 5.57
N THR A 129 -7.45 18.41 6.64
CA THR A 129 -6.32 19.33 6.50
C THR A 129 -5.13 18.69 5.77
N CYS A 130 -4.76 17.46 6.11
CA CYS A 130 -3.65 16.77 5.46
C CYS A 130 -3.98 16.39 4.00
N LEU A 131 -5.21 15.94 3.76
CA LEU A 131 -5.67 15.48 2.45
C LEU A 131 -5.81 16.60 1.42
N THR A 132 -5.76 17.86 1.79
CA THR A 132 -5.68 18.96 0.81
C THR A 132 -4.47 18.81 -0.11
N CYS A 133 -3.39 18.19 0.39
CA CYS A 133 -2.16 17.92 -0.37
C CYS A 133 -1.90 16.42 -0.57
N HIS A 134 -2.27 15.58 0.41
CA HIS A 134 -1.98 14.15 0.44
C HIS A 134 -3.16 13.28 -0.04
N ALA A 135 -3.93 13.71 -1.05
CA ALA A 135 -5.07 12.95 -1.58
C ALA A 135 -4.72 11.93 -2.68
N LYS A 136 -3.43 11.76 -3.00
CA LYS A 136 -2.97 10.92 -4.12
C LYS A 136 -1.99 9.84 -3.67
N GLY A 137 -1.66 8.93 -4.59
CA GLY A 137 -0.70 7.85 -4.33
C GLY A 137 -1.19 6.90 -3.25
N GLU A 138 -0.33 6.56 -2.31
CA GLU A 138 -0.66 5.62 -1.22
C GLU A 138 -1.77 6.12 -0.28
N HIS A 139 -2.11 7.41 -0.30
CA HIS A 139 -3.16 8.00 0.54
C HIS A 139 -4.54 8.06 -0.15
N ALA A 140 -4.62 7.74 -1.44
CA ALA A 140 -5.85 7.87 -2.24
C ALA A 140 -7.04 7.07 -1.68
N GLN A 141 -6.76 6.01 -0.93
CA GLN A 141 -7.75 5.12 -0.34
C GLN A 141 -7.99 5.39 1.17
N TRP A 142 -7.52 6.54 1.69
CA TRP A 142 -7.69 6.85 3.12
C TRP A 142 -9.16 6.93 3.50
N SER A 143 -9.93 7.72 2.78
CA SER A 143 -11.36 7.90 3.05
C SER A 143 -12.11 6.59 2.89
N GLY A 144 -12.73 6.13 3.97
CA GLY A 144 -13.40 4.83 4.02
C GLY A 144 -12.48 3.64 4.29
N SER A 145 -11.18 3.84 4.49
CA SER A 145 -10.27 2.78 4.94
C SER A 145 -10.64 2.27 6.33
N MET A 146 -10.10 1.10 6.70
CA MET A 146 -10.35 0.54 8.03
C MET A 146 -9.86 1.44 9.17
N HIS A 147 -8.79 2.20 8.96
CA HIS A 147 -8.28 3.14 9.95
C HIS A 147 -9.15 4.40 10.05
N ASP A 148 -9.59 4.94 8.92
CA ASP A 148 -10.52 6.07 8.88
C ASP A 148 -11.86 5.71 9.54
N ALA A 149 -12.41 4.53 9.24
CA ALA A 149 -13.63 4.00 9.85
C ALA A 149 -13.52 3.78 11.37
N ARG A 150 -12.32 3.71 11.92
CA ARG A 150 -12.02 3.63 13.36
C ARG A 150 -11.66 4.98 13.97
N ASN A 151 -11.96 6.09 13.28
CA ASN A 151 -11.68 7.45 13.72
C ASN A 151 -10.21 7.72 14.04
N LEU A 152 -9.29 7.11 13.29
CA LEU A 152 -7.88 7.46 13.38
C LEU A 152 -7.61 8.72 12.54
N SER A 153 -6.71 9.54 13.03
CA SER A 153 -6.23 10.69 12.29
C SER A 153 -4.79 10.49 11.82
N CYS A 154 -4.37 11.25 10.80
CA CYS A 154 -2.99 11.24 10.33
C CYS A 154 -2.00 11.46 11.48
N VAL A 155 -2.31 12.37 12.39
CA VAL A 155 -1.48 12.67 13.56
C VAL A 155 -1.51 11.60 14.64
N THR A 156 -2.31 10.55 14.51
CA THR A 156 -2.21 9.39 15.41
C THR A 156 -0.88 8.69 15.24
N CYS A 157 -0.41 8.53 14.00
CA CYS A 157 0.83 7.85 13.66
C CYS A 157 1.96 8.81 13.30
N HIS A 158 1.65 9.96 12.70
CA HIS A 158 2.64 10.93 12.19
C HIS A 158 2.83 12.12 13.12
N SER A 159 4.02 12.71 13.09
CA SER A 159 4.34 13.98 13.72
C SER A 159 5.07 14.87 12.72
N VAL A 160 4.49 16.02 12.40
CA VAL A 160 5.08 17.00 11.50
C VAL A 160 6.18 17.80 12.20
N HIS A 161 6.01 18.10 13.49
CA HIS A 161 6.97 18.88 14.27
C HIS A 161 8.10 18.05 14.88
N ALA A 162 7.80 16.87 15.38
CA ALA A 162 8.77 16.04 16.10
C ALA A 162 8.72 14.58 15.64
N PRO A 163 9.03 14.29 14.38
CA PRO A 163 9.10 12.92 13.91
C PRO A 163 10.29 12.21 14.55
N ARG A 164 10.10 10.93 14.90
CA ARG A 164 11.16 10.07 15.44
C ARG A 164 11.79 9.17 14.38
N SER A 165 11.07 8.96 13.24
CA SER A 165 11.59 8.22 12.10
C SER A 165 12.08 9.16 11.01
N GLU A 166 13.16 8.79 10.34
CA GLU A 166 13.67 9.52 9.17
C GLU A 166 12.69 9.42 7.98
N ARG A 167 12.01 8.28 7.87
CA ARG A 167 11.05 7.99 6.81
C ARG A 167 9.63 8.13 7.33
N ALA A 168 8.77 8.75 6.51
CA ALA A 168 7.32 8.89 6.76
C ALA A 168 6.95 9.72 7.99
N GLN A 169 7.89 10.41 8.65
CA GLN A 169 7.62 11.28 9.80
C GLN A 169 6.75 10.64 10.90
N LEU A 170 7.05 9.40 11.29
CA LEU A 170 6.32 8.70 12.34
C LEU A 170 6.66 9.25 13.72
N LYS A 171 5.71 9.14 14.65
CA LYS A 171 5.91 9.42 16.08
C LYS A 171 6.81 8.41 16.77
N SER A 172 6.92 7.20 16.23
CA SER A 172 7.80 6.13 16.72
C SER A 172 9.03 6.02 15.83
N ALA A 173 10.09 5.39 16.34
CA ALA A 173 11.34 5.23 15.59
C ALA A 173 11.17 4.29 14.38
N THR A 174 10.32 3.26 14.51
CA THR A 174 10.09 2.29 13.44
C THR A 174 8.60 2.14 13.10
N VAL A 175 8.32 1.53 11.95
CA VAL A 175 6.96 1.15 11.55
C VAL A 175 6.38 0.15 12.55
N ILE A 176 7.17 -0.82 12.99
CA ILE A 176 6.73 -1.85 13.96
C ILE A 176 6.30 -1.20 15.26
N ASP A 177 7.11 -0.28 15.81
CA ASP A 177 6.79 0.44 17.05
C ASP A 177 5.51 1.27 16.92
N THR A 178 5.24 1.80 15.74
CA THR A 178 4.00 2.52 15.46
C THR A 178 2.79 1.58 15.47
N CYS A 179 2.91 0.44 14.81
CA CYS A 179 1.81 -0.51 14.66
C CYS A 179 1.49 -1.26 15.96
N VAL A 180 2.50 -1.62 16.77
CA VAL A 180 2.33 -2.41 18.00
C VAL A 180 1.47 -1.72 19.05
N ALA A 181 1.37 -0.40 19.02
CA ALA A 181 0.53 0.36 19.94
C ALA A 181 -0.93 -0.17 19.96
N CYS A 182 -1.42 -0.64 18.81
CA CYS A 182 -2.76 -1.19 18.65
C CYS A 182 -2.74 -2.68 18.23
N HIS A 183 -1.82 -3.10 17.35
CA HIS A 183 -1.75 -4.45 16.76
C HIS A 183 -0.83 -5.40 17.54
N LYS A 184 -0.97 -5.44 18.86
CA LYS A 184 -0.10 -6.22 19.77
C LYS A 184 -0.06 -7.70 19.40
N THR A 185 -1.21 -8.30 19.11
CA THR A 185 -1.32 -9.73 18.81
C THR A 185 -0.52 -10.11 17.56
N GLU A 186 -0.63 -9.32 16.50
CA GLU A 186 0.07 -9.62 15.25
C GLU A 186 1.58 -9.40 15.40
N VAL A 187 1.99 -8.35 16.11
CA VAL A 187 3.41 -8.11 16.39
C VAL A 187 3.99 -9.23 17.28
N MET A 188 3.25 -9.71 18.28
CA MET A 188 3.71 -10.82 19.12
C MET A 188 3.93 -12.13 18.35
N LYS A 189 3.18 -12.37 17.26
CA LYS A 189 3.43 -13.53 16.39
C LYS A 189 4.80 -13.46 15.71
N THR A 190 5.31 -12.27 15.41
CA THR A 190 6.63 -12.10 14.77
C THR A 190 7.80 -12.55 15.67
N TRP A 191 7.56 -12.80 16.97
CA TRP A 191 8.53 -13.33 17.92
C TRP A 191 8.58 -14.86 17.95
N ARG A 192 7.72 -15.54 17.19
CA ARG A 192 7.76 -17.00 17.07
C ARG A 192 9.00 -17.46 16.31
N ALA A 193 9.32 -18.75 16.41
CA ALA A 193 10.51 -19.34 15.80
C ALA A 193 10.51 -19.14 14.26
N GLY A 194 9.39 -19.40 13.60
CA GLY A 194 9.20 -19.05 12.18
C GLY A 194 8.53 -17.68 12.07
N HIS A 195 9.17 -16.73 11.41
CA HIS A 195 8.64 -15.39 11.17
C HIS A 195 9.21 -14.81 9.87
N MET A 196 8.51 -13.84 9.30
CA MET A 196 9.07 -13.00 8.24
C MET A 196 10.18 -12.12 8.82
N PRO A 197 11.19 -11.69 8.02
CA PRO A 197 12.36 -10.96 8.50
C PRO A 197 12.06 -9.50 8.90
N LEU A 198 11.05 -9.35 9.76
CA LEU A 198 10.58 -8.06 10.29
C LEU A 198 11.51 -7.56 11.40
N ARG A 199 11.93 -8.46 12.31
CA ARG A 199 12.85 -8.13 13.42
C ARG A 199 14.26 -7.80 12.92
N GLU A 200 14.64 -8.40 11.82
CA GLU A 200 15.92 -8.19 11.14
C GLU A 200 15.95 -6.89 10.31
N GLY A 201 14.84 -6.14 10.31
CA GLY A 201 14.74 -4.87 9.59
C GLY A 201 14.75 -4.98 8.07
N LYS A 202 14.62 -6.20 7.51
CA LYS A 202 14.56 -6.42 6.05
C LYS A 202 13.19 -6.15 5.48
N MET A 203 12.17 -6.23 6.32
CA MET A 203 10.77 -5.94 6.01
C MET A 203 10.13 -5.19 7.17
N ASP A 204 8.99 -4.57 6.91
CA ASP A 204 8.12 -4.01 7.93
C ASP A 204 6.64 -4.31 7.61
N CYS A 205 5.72 -3.88 8.45
CA CYS A 205 4.29 -4.10 8.24
C CYS A 205 3.81 -3.45 6.93
N ALA A 206 4.39 -2.29 6.59
CA ALA A 206 4.07 -1.56 5.38
C ALA A 206 4.67 -2.19 4.10
N SER A 207 5.48 -3.22 4.22
CA SER A 207 5.94 -3.99 3.05
C SER A 207 4.78 -4.76 2.37
N CYS A 208 3.80 -5.19 3.16
CA CYS A 208 2.61 -5.92 2.68
C CYS A 208 1.33 -5.10 2.79
N HIS A 209 1.20 -4.25 3.81
CA HIS A 209 0.00 -3.48 4.08
C HIS A 209 0.17 -2.01 3.72
N ASN A 210 -0.90 -1.38 3.19
CA ASN A 210 -1.00 0.07 3.12
C ASN A 210 -1.88 0.58 4.28
N PRO A 211 -1.30 1.18 5.33
CA PRO A 211 -2.08 1.66 6.47
C PRO A 211 -3.04 2.81 6.11
N HIS A 212 -2.86 3.43 4.95
CA HIS A 212 -3.74 4.48 4.45
C HIS A 212 -4.94 3.94 3.66
N GLY A 213 -5.04 2.61 3.48
CA GLY A 213 -6.09 1.96 2.72
C GLY A 213 -5.60 1.39 1.40
N SER A 214 -6.29 0.38 0.92
CA SER A 214 -6.10 -0.22 -0.39
C SER A 214 -7.40 -0.87 -0.85
N THR A 215 -7.47 -1.26 -2.12
CA THR A 215 -8.57 -2.07 -2.66
C THR A 215 -8.47 -3.54 -2.24
N GLY A 216 -7.30 -3.96 -1.77
CA GLY A 216 -7.05 -5.32 -1.32
C GLY A 216 -7.67 -5.64 0.05
N VAL A 217 -7.97 -6.90 0.29
CA VAL A 217 -8.45 -7.38 1.59
C VAL A 217 -7.45 -7.04 2.69
N ARG A 218 -7.94 -6.61 3.86
CA ARG A 218 -7.10 -6.26 5.02
C ARG A 218 -5.99 -5.24 4.69
N MET A 219 -6.28 -4.33 3.78
CA MET A 219 -5.37 -3.28 3.30
C MET A 219 -4.04 -3.82 2.74
N LEU A 220 -4.05 -4.99 2.08
CA LEU A 220 -2.90 -5.50 1.35
C LEU A 220 -2.59 -4.62 0.14
N LYS A 221 -1.29 -4.36 -0.12
CA LYS A 221 -0.83 -3.42 -1.16
C LYS A 221 -1.01 -3.94 -2.58
N ALA A 222 -0.74 -5.22 -2.80
CA ALA A 222 -0.71 -5.79 -4.13
C ALA A 222 -1.99 -6.55 -4.44
N GLY A 223 -2.62 -6.22 -5.57
CA GLY A 223 -3.76 -6.92 -6.13
C GLY A 223 -5.03 -6.91 -5.27
N ASN A 224 -5.93 -7.82 -5.59
CA ASN A 224 -7.24 -7.92 -4.93
C ASN A 224 -7.35 -9.17 -4.03
N SER A 225 -6.32 -10.01 -4.00
CA SER A 225 -6.28 -11.24 -3.21
C SER A 225 -5.04 -11.29 -2.30
N VAL A 226 -5.08 -12.18 -1.31
CA VAL A 226 -3.91 -12.49 -0.49
C VAL A 226 -2.76 -13.00 -1.36
N ASN A 227 -3.07 -13.84 -2.34
CA ASN A 227 -2.09 -14.45 -3.22
C ASN A 227 -1.31 -13.41 -4.03
N ASP A 228 -1.97 -12.36 -4.53
CA ASP A 228 -1.30 -11.30 -5.28
C ASP A 228 -0.18 -10.64 -4.47
N THR A 229 -0.43 -10.41 -3.19
CA THR A 229 0.59 -9.86 -2.29
C THR A 229 1.75 -10.85 -2.11
N CYS A 230 1.48 -12.14 -1.90
CA CYS A 230 2.52 -13.14 -1.70
C CYS A 230 3.39 -13.33 -2.95
N VAL A 231 2.76 -13.46 -4.12
CA VAL A 231 3.47 -13.72 -5.38
C VAL A 231 4.20 -12.49 -5.94
N SER A 232 4.00 -11.32 -5.37
CA SER A 232 4.83 -10.15 -5.70
C SER A 232 6.31 -10.37 -5.34
N CYS A 233 6.59 -11.24 -4.34
CA CYS A 233 7.93 -11.67 -3.95
C CYS A 233 8.18 -13.15 -4.26
N HIS A 234 7.14 -14.01 -4.15
CA HIS A 234 7.19 -15.44 -4.41
C HIS A 234 6.65 -15.79 -5.81
N ALA A 235 7.21 -15.17 -6.84
CA ALA A 235 6.78 -15.32 -8.22
C ALA A 235 6.78 -16.78 -8.71
N GLU A 236 7.68 -17.62 -8.17
CA GLU A 236 7.79 -19.03 -8.48
C GLU A 236 6.57 -19.86 -8.01
N LYS A 237 5.72 -19.30 -7.15
CA LYS A 237 4.48 -19.94 -6.68
C LYS A 237 3.23 -19.46 -7.42
N ARG A 238 3.39 -18.55 -8.36
CA ARG A 238 2.27 -17.93 -9.07
C ARG A 238 1.58 -18.88 -10.06
N GLY A 239 2.32 -19.76 -10.69
CA GLY A 239 1.83 -20.53 -11.85
C GLY A 239 1.79 -19.67 -13.14
N PRO A 240 1.03 -20.07 -14.15
CA PRO A 240 0.09 -21.19 -14.14
C PRO A 240 0.77 -22.56 -14.06
N PHE A 241 0.10 -23.51 -13.39
CA PHE A 241 0.54 -24.90 -13.34
C PHE A 241 -0.44 -25.78 -14.12
N LEU A 242 0.09 -26.84 -14.70
CA LEU A 242 -0.75 -27.86 -15.36
C LEU A 242 -1.68 -28.54 -14.35
N TRP A 243 -1.18 -28.74 -13.15
CA TRP A 243 -1.91 -29.33 -12.02
C TRP A 243 -1.89 -28.35 -10.84
N ASP A 244 -3.01 -27.68 -10.61
CA ASP A 244 -3.19 -26.77 -9.49
C ASP A 244 -3.67 -27.49 -8.24
N HIS A 245 -3.14 -27.13 -7.08
CA HIS A 245 -3.69 -27.51 -5.80
C HIS A 245 -4.69 -26.44 -5.34
N ALA A 246 -5.95 -26.81 -5.26
CA ALA A 246 -7.05 -25.87 -5.06
C ALA A 246 -6.83 -24.89 -3.87
N PRO A 247 -6.41 -25.33 -2.65
CA PRO A 247 -6.19 -24.41 -1.53
C PRO A 247 -5.07 -23.38 -1.79
N VAL A 248 -4.06 -23.74 -2.60
CA VAL A 248 -2.98 -22.82 -2.99
C VAL A 248 -3.50 -21.73 -3.91
N ARG A 249 -4.35 -22.12 -4.87
CA ARG A 249 -5.00 -21.16 -5.77
C ARG A 249 -5.95 -20.23 -5.03
N GLU A 250 -6.65 -20.72 -3.99
CA GLU A 250 -7.59 -19.94 -3.21
C GLU A 250 -6.88 -18.91 -2.32
N ALA A 251 -6.02 -19.35 -1.41
CA ALA A 251 -5.32 -18.44 -0.51
C ALA A 251 -4.08 -19.07 0.14
N CYS A 252 -2.92 -18.43 0.02
CA CYS A 252 -1.67 -18.86 0.65
C CYS A 252 -1.79 -18.99 2.18
N ASN A 253 -2.56 -18.11 2.81
CA ASN A 253 -2.74 -18.11 4.27
C ASN A 253 -3.69 -19.21 4.79
N THR A 254 -4.24 -20.06 3.93
CA THR A 254 -4.87 -21.32 4.34
C THR A 254 -3.86 -22.25 5.02
N CYS A 255 -2.62 -22.22 4.56
CA CYS A 255 -1.53 -23.05 5.07
C CYS A 255 -0.46 -22.26 5.83
N HIS A 256 -0.26 -20.98 5.54
CA HIS A 256 0.81 -20.15 6.09
C HIS A 256 0.25 -19.00 6.94
N ASP A 257 0.86 -18.72 8.10
CA ASP A 257 0.64 -17.49 8.87
C ASP A 257 1.82 -16.54 8.63
N PRO A 258 1.65 -15.48 7.80
CA PRO A 258 2.74 -14.58 7.46
C PRO A 258 3.25 -13.74 8.63
N HIS A 259 2.48 -13.62 9.70
CA HIS A 259 2.91 -12.88 10.89
C HIS A 259 3.81 -13.70 11.81
N GLY A 260 3.78 -15.04 11.70
CA GLY A 260 4.68 -15.93 12.43
C GLY A 260 4.03 -17.20 12.94
N SER A 261 4.81 -18.27 13.00
CA SER A 261 4.39 -19.59 13.43
C SER A 261 5.48 -20.28 14.24
N ASN A 262 5.10 -21.22 15.10
CA ASN A 262 6.03 -22.13 15.75
C ASN A 262 6.34 -23.38 14.89
N ASN A 263 5.76 -23.45 13.69
CA ASN A 263 6.00 -24.52 12.74
C ASN A 263 6.89 -24.02 11.59
N ASP A 264 7.71 -24.89 11.06
CA ASP A 264 8.57 -24.56 9.90
C ASP A 264 7.78 -23.96 8.75
N ARG A 265 8.43 -23.08 7.99
CA ARG A 265 7.86 -22.44 6.79
C ARG A 265 6.56 -21.69 7.07
N LEU A 266 6.40 -21.15 8.27
CA LEU A 266 5.22 -20.39 8.70
C LEU A 266 3.92 -21.18 8.65
N LEU A 267 3.95 -22.51 8.73
CA LEU A 267 2.75 -23.34 8.65
C LEU A 267 1.82 -23.12 9.84
N VAL A 268 0.52 -23.01 9.60
CA VAL A 268 -0.51 -22.84 10.65
C VAL A 268 -0.68 -24.08 11.50
N ALA A 269 -0.24 -25.24 11.02
CA ALA A 269 -0.23 -26.49 11.76
C ALA A 269 0.98 -27.33 11.34
N LYS A 270 1.45 -28.20 12.23
CA LYS A 270 2.57 -29.10 11.98
C LYS A 270 2.17 -30.17 10.95
N LEU A 271 3.12 -30.53 10.07
CA LEU A 271 2.96 -31.70 9.19
C LEU A 271 3.05 -33.02 10.01
N PRO A 272 2.25 -34.04 9.68
CA PRO A 272 1.28 -34.14 8.59
C PRO A 272 -0.11 -33.57 8.92
N MET A 273 -0.35 -33.09 10.14
CA MET A 273 -1.65 -32.60 10.63
C MET A 273 -2.28 -31.56 9.68
N LEU A 274 -1.46 -30.68 9.10
CA LEU A 274 -1.94 -29.68 8.16
C LEU A 274 -2.67 -30.31 6.96
N CYS A 275 -2.07 -31.33 6.38
CA CYS A 275 -2.65 -32.05 5.23
C CYS A 275 -3.91 -32.83 5.62
N GLN A 276 -3.89 -33.45 6.80
CA GLN A 276 -4.99 -34.26 7.34
C GLN A 276 -6.27 -33.44 7.65
N ARG A 277 -6.19 -32.11 7.72
CA ARG A 277 -7.37 -31.25 7.88
C ARG A 277 -8.36 -31.38 6.69
N CYS A 278 -7.85 -31.78 5.53
CA CYS A 278 -8.62 -31.95 4.30
C CYS A 278 -8.51 -33.36 3.72
N HIS A 279 -7.34 -34.01 3.86
CA HIS A 279 -7.04 -35.33 3.30
C HIS A 279 -7.23 -36.44 4.32
N ILE A 280 -8.49 -36.70 4.72
CA ILE A 280 -8.82 -37.73 5.72
C ILE A 280 -8.94 -39.12 5.06
N GLY A 281 -9.51 -39.19 3.88
CA GLY A 281 -9.76 -40.44 3.15
C GLY A 281 -8.84 -40.59 1.94
N THR A 282 -7.55 -40.91 2.15
CA THR A 282 -6.57 -41.08 1.09
C THR A 282 -6.40 -42.56 0.70
N ARG A 283 -5.85 -42.84 -0.50
CA ARG A 283 -5.57 -44.21 -1.00
C ARG A 283 -4.55 -44.97 -0.10
N HIS A 284 -3.75 -44.27 0.65
CA HIS A 284 -2.93 -44.81 1.74
C HIS A 284 -3.27 -44.09 3.03
N PRO A 285 -3.26 -44.78 4.18
CA PRO A 285 -3.62 -44.16 5.44
C PRO A 285 -2.67 -43.03 5.79
N SER A 286 -3.21 -41.86 6.06
CA SER A 286 -2.46 -40.71 6.60
C SER A 286 -2.28 -40.80 8.10
N THR A 287 -2.86 -41.79 8.75
CA THR A 287 -2.78 -42.10 10.18
C THR A 287 -2.17 -43.48 10.41
N ILE A 288 -1.77 -43.76 11.65
CA ILE A 288 -1.25 -45.07 12.07
C ILE A 288 -2.33 -46.17 11.95
N TYR A 289 -3.59 -45.78 12.04
CA TYR A 289 -4.72 -46.71 12.02
C TYR A 289 -5.50 -46.52 10.73
N ASP A 290 -5.64 -47.54 9.92
CA ASP A 290 -6.69 -47.62 8.92
C ASP A 290 -7.92 -48.24 9.60
N GLY A 291 -9.15 -47.78 9.26
CA GLY A 291 -10.37 -48.15 10.00
C GLY A 291 -10.68 -49.64 10.10
N ASN A 292 -10.00 -50.51 9.34
CA ASN A 292 -10.23 -51.95 9.27
C ASN A 292 -9.01 -52.77 9.73
N GLN A 293 -7.84 -52.15 9.91
CA GLN A 293 -6.64 -52.86 10.32
C GLN A 293 -5.83 -52.01 11.30
N LEU A 294 -5.65 -52.53 12.52
CA LEU A 294 -4.88 -51.88 13.57
C LEU A 294 -3.39 -51.76 13.29
N ILE A 295 -2.93 -52.31 12.18
CA ILE A 295 -1.50 -52.35 11.83
C ILE A 295 -1.30 -51.53 10.53
N ALA A 296 -0.47 -50.50 10.64
CA ALA A 296 -0.05 -49.77 9.45
C ALA A 296 0.65 -50.71 8.45
N ARG A 297 0.12 -50.77 7.24
CA ARG A 297 0.63 -51.65 6.16
C ARG A 297 2.08 -51.31 5.76
N SER A 298 2.60 -50.18 6.13
CA SER A 298 3.95 -49.79 5.76
C SER A 298 4.57 -48.86 6.81
N ASN A 299 5.66 -49.29 7.41
CA ASN A 299 6.50 -48.47 8.28
C ASN A 299 7.14 -47.28 7.53
N ARG A 300 7.11 -47.27 6.18
CA ARG A 300 7.59 -46.18 5.37
C ARG A 300 6.67 -44.96 5.39
N LEU A 301 5.40 -45.13 5.78
CA LEU A 301 4.39 -44.06 5.87
C LEU A 301 4.24 -43.50 7.27
N ILE A 302 4.57 -44.29 8.31
CA ILE A 302 4.43 -43.89 9.70
C ILE A 302 5.44 -42.78 10.05
N GLY A 303 4.96 -41.72 10.65
CA GLY A 303 5.78 -40.62 11.14
C GLY A 303 6.46 -39.79 10.03
N ARG A 304 6.15 -40.04 8.77
CA ARG A 304 6.69 -39.26 7.64
C ARG A 304 5.77 -38.11 7.25
N SER A 305 6.39 -37.01 6.85
CA SER A 305 5.68 -35.88 6.25
C SER A 305 5.19 -36.23 4.86
N CYS A 306 3.96 -35.88 4.53
CA CYS A 306 3.37 -36.07 3.20
C CYS A 306 4.24 -35.44 2.09
N VAL A 307 4.87 -34.30 2.38
CA VAL A 307 5.74 -33.56 1.45
C VAL A 307 7.05 -34.28 1.09
N ASN A 308 7.40 -35.36 1.78
CA ASN A 308 8.55 -36.20 1.41
C ASN A 308 8.32 -36.90 0.05
N CYS A 309 7.06 -37.17 -0.29
CA CYS A 309 6.66 -37.75 -1.58
C CYS A 309 5.90 -36.72 -2.43
N HIS A 310 4.97 -35.97 -1.81
CA HIS A 310 4.17 -34.93 -2.48
C HIS A 310 4.87 -33.57 -2.37
N SER A 311 6.02 -33.42 -3.03
CA SER A 311 6.86 -32.22 -2.87
C SER A 311 6.35 -30.99 -3.64
N GLN A 312 5.51 -31.19 -4.66
CA GLN A 312 5.02 -30.14 -5.56
C GLN A 312 3.62 -29.65 -5.20
N ILE A 313 3.31 -29.56 -3.90
CA ILE A 313 1.96 -29.20 -3.41
C ILE A 313 1.49 -27.81 -3.81
N HIS A 314 2.40 -26.89 -4.19
CA HIS A 314 2.02 -25.56 -4.66
C HIS A 314 1.51 -25.55 -6.11
N GLY A 315 1.70 -26.64 -6.83
CA GLY A 315 1.36 -26.84 -8.23
C GLY A 315 2.47 -27.57 -8.97
N SER A 316 2.13 -28.28 -10.01
CA SER A 316 3.07 -29.09 -10.78
C SER A 316 2.81 -29.00 -12.28
N ASN A 317 3.88 -28.97 -13.05
CA ASN A 317 3.87 -29.13 -14.50
C ASN A 317 4.36 -30.53 -14.94
N SER A 318 4.53 -31.45 -13.98
CA SER A 318 4.96 -32.81 -14.24
C SER A 318 3.85 -33.63 -14.94
N PRO A 319 4.18 -34.42 -15.95
CA PRO A 319 3.24 -35.37 -16.59
C PRO A 319 2.77 -36.48 -15.64
N ALA A 320 3.38 -36.60 -14.44
CA ALA A 320 2.97 -37.58 -13.43
C ALA A 320 1.57 -37.31 -12.81
N GLY A 321 0.93 -36.19 -13.19
CA GLY A 321 -0.44 -35.89 -12.82
C GLY A 321 -0.58 -35.11 -11.50
N ASN A 322 -1.80 -35.05 -11.03
CA ASN A 322 -2.22 -34.24 -9.85
C ASN A 322 -1.84 -34.85 -8.49
N ALA A 323 -1.02 -35.86 -8.44
CA ALA A 323 -0.49 -36.39 -7.19
C ALA A 323 0.64 -35.51 -6.60
N PHE A 324 1.07 -34.46 -7.30
CA PHE A 324 2.11 -33.51 -6.88
C PHE A 324 3.43 -34.18 -6.48
N LEU A 325 3.73 -35.28 -7.10
CA LEU A 325 5.01 -35.97 -6.95
C LEU A 325 6.11 -35.20 -7.69
N ARG A 326 7.35 -35.59 -7.49
CA ARG A 326 8.52 -34.98 -8.15
C ARG A 326 8.40 -34.98 -9.66
#